data_561ff295d2d61a24320f1eb5a956627a
#
_entry.id   561ff295d2d61a24320f1eb5a956627a
#
_cell.length_a   1.000
_cell.length_b   1.000
_cell.length_c   1.000
_cell.angle_alpha   90.00
_cell.angle_beta   90.00
_cell.angle_gamma   90.00
#
_symmetry.space_group_name_H-M   'P 1'
#
loop_
_entity.id
_entity.type
_entity.pdbx_description
1 polymer ?
#
loop_
_entity_poly.entity_id
_entity_poly.type
_entity_poly.pdbx_seq_one_letter_code
_entity_poly.pdbx_strand_id
1 'polypeptide(L)'
;ESEITETITADVIVIGGGMSGLCAAMSAAEEGAKVILLEKTNQVNFRGNDYGAIDSKMQLQINNRVDKMAAVQEIMRYNAYKGDQRVVRLWADHSGKVADWIMAKAEKYGCKPKPVPIDETVTPGTTVRGFATLSFRMDPSEVALNDAPKGTDPWTASMRYALKQGCIDAGVDIRYKMPAVRLVRENNNTGRVTAVIAGEKGAYKKFVGTKGIIL
;
A
#
# COMPACT_ATOMS: atom_id res chain seq x y z
N GLU A 1 -8.99 30.39 -0.97
CA GLU A 1 -10.02 29.97 0.03
C GLU A 1 -11.45 30.11 -0.53
N SER A 2 -11.69 31.03 -1.44
CA SER A 2 -13.03 31.25 -2.05
C SER A 2 -13.57 30.09 -2.90
N GLU A 3 -12.73 29.09 -3.23
CA GLU A 3 -13.13 27.93 -4.03
C GLU A 3 -13.37 26.66 -3.21
N ILE A 4 -13.22 26.72 -1.87
CA ILE A 4 -13.48 25.58 -1.00
C ILE A 4 -14.96 25.55 -0.66
N THR A 5 -15.66 24.52 -1.11
CA THR A 5 -17.11 24.36 -0.96
C THR A 5 -17.51 23.67 0.32
N GLU A 6 -16.62 22.87 0.92
CA GLU A 6 -16.91 22.07 2.10
C GLU A 6 -15.63 21.77 2.90
N THR A 7 -15.77 21.67 4.23
CA THR A 7 -14.73 21.16 5.12
C THR A 7 -15.19 19.87 5.79
N ILE A 8 -14.40 18.82 5.66
CA ILE A 8 -14.69 17.47 6.14
C ILE A 8 -13.60 17.04 7.11
N THR A 9 -13.97 16.46 8.25
CA THR A 9 -13.03 16.08 9.31
C THR A 9 -13.08 14.59 9.57
N ALA A 10 -11.89 13.98 9.71
CA ALA A 10 -11.68 12.61 10.16
C ALA A 10 -10.45 12.55 11.07
N ASP A 11 -10.17 11.37 11.65
CA ASP A 11 -8.95 11.17 12.42
C ASP A 11 -7.72 11.16 11.51
N VAL A 12 -7.79 10.38 10.43
CA VAL A 12 -6.70 10.20 9.47
C VAL A 12 -7.21 10.43 8.05
N ILE A 13 -6.47 11.21 7.28
CA ILE A 13 -6.67 11.35 5.83
C ILE A 13 -5.51 10.65 5.12
N VAL A 14 -5.84 9.71 4.23
CA VAL A 14 -4.87 9.01 3.39
C VAL A 14 -4.99 9.49 1.95
N ILE A 15 -3.88 9.85 1.33
CA ILE A 15 -3.83 10.37 -0.04
C ILE A 15 -3.27 9.30 -0.98
N GLY A 16 -4.10 8.81 -1.88
CA GLY A 16 -3.78 7.81 -2.88
C GLY A 16 -4.31 6.42 -2.57
N GLY A 17 -5.10 5.85 -3.49
CA GLY A 17 -5.68 4.51 -3.44
C GLY A 17 -4.77 3.42 -4.04
N GLY A 18 -3.45 3.58 -3.94
CA GLY A 18 -2.48 2.55 -4.28
C GLY A 18 -2.36 1.48 -3.19
N MET A 19 -1.53 0.46 -3.40
CA MET A 19 -1.31 -0.62 -2.42
C MET A 19 -0.94 -0.07 -1.03
N SER A 20 0.03 0.83 -0.95
CA SER A 20 0.48 1.42 0.32
C SER A 20 -0.61 2.22 1.02
N GLY A 21 -1.36 3.02 0.25
CA GLY A 21 -2.46 3.82 0.80
C GLY A 21 -3.62 2.97 1.30
N LEU A 22 -4.00 1.91 0.57
CA LEU A 22 -5.03 0.96 1.02
C LEU A 22 -4.59 0.25 2.31
N CYS A 23 -3.34 -0.23 2.38
CA CYS A 23 -2.81 -0.87 3.58
C CYS A 23 -2.79 0.12 4.77
N ALA A 24 -2.33 1.36 4.55
CA ALA A 24 -2.28 2.38 5.60
C ALA A 24 -3.69 2.76 6.10
N ALA A 25 -4.65 2.94 5.18
CA ALA A 25 -6.03 3.27 5.53
C ALA A 25 -6.71 2.14 6.31
N MET A 26 -6.58 0.90 5.82
CA MET A 26 -7.14 -0.27 6.46
C MET A 26 -6.54 -0.47 7.87
N SER A 27 -5.22 -0.40 7.99
CA SER A 27 -4.55 -0.56 9.29
C SER A 27 -4.98 0.52 10.30
N ALA A 28 -5.05 1.79 9.88
CA ALA A 28 -5.52 2.86 10.76
C ALA A 28 -6.98 2.69 11.19
N ALA A 29 -7.85 2.21 10.29
CA ALA A 29 -9.24 1.95 10.61
C ALA A 29 -9.41 0.74 11.55
N GLU A 30 -8.61 -0.31 11.40
CA GLU A 30 -8.59 -1.46 12.33
C GLU A 30 -8.17 -1.07 13.75
N GLU A 31 -7.35 -0.03 13.88
CA GLU A 31 -6.97 0.57 15.18
C GLU A 31 -8.03 1.57 15.70
N GLY A 32 -9.22 1.61 15.09
CA GLY A 32 -10.37 2.41 15.52
C GLY A 32 -10.35 3.86 15.07
N ALA A 33 -9.49 4.25 14.15
CA ALA A 33 -9.52 5.62 13.60
C ALA A 33 -10.64 5.77 12.56
N LYS A 34 -11.30 6.95 12.54
CA LYS A 34 -12.13 7.37 11.41
C LYS A 34 -11.20 7.78 10.26
N VAL A 35 -11.24 7.03 9.15
CA VAL A 35 -10.32 7.21 8.02
C VAL A 35 -11.06 7.62 6.76
N ILE A 36 -10.53 8.64 6.07
CA ILE A 36 -10.93 8.99 4.70
C ILE A 36 -9.74 8.76 3.79
N LEU A 37 -9.92 7.98 2.72
CA LEU A 37 -8.95 7.78 1.67
C LEU A 37 -9.37 8.55 0.41
N LEU A 38 -8.47 9.38 -0.10
CA LEU A 38 -8.69 10.20 -1.29
C LEU A 38 -7.97 9.59 -2.50
N GLU A 39 -8.72 9.20 -3.51
CA GLU A 39 -8.17 8.65 -4.77
C GLU A 39 -8.51 9.60 -5.93
N LYS A 40 -7.49 9.94 -6.73
CA LYS A 40 -7.64 10.90 -7.84
C LYS A 40 -8.46 10.36 -9.01
N THR A 41 -8.48 9.05 -9.20
CA THR A 41 -9.20 8.38 -10.29
C THR A 41 -10.60 7.96 -9.86
N ASN A 42 -11.33 7.28 -10.72
CA ASN A 42 -12.67 6.75 -10.43
C ASN A 42 -12.67 5.41 -9.70
N GLN A 43 -11.49 4.86 -9.40
CA GLN A 43 -11.32 3.58 -8.71
C GLN A 43 -9.91 3.45 -8.14
N VAL A 44 -9.73 2.63 -7.11
CA VAL A 44 -8.39 2.28 -6.62
C VAL A 44 -7.66 1.50 -7.70
N ASN A 45 -6.39 1.80 -7.91
CA ASN A 45 -5.55 1.10 -8.88
C ASN A 45 -4.08 1.19 -8.49
N PHE A 46 -3.35 0.10 -8.75
CA PHE A 46 -1.90 0.05 -8.58
C PHE A 46 -1.29 -0.95 -9.54
N ARG A 47 0.00 -0.87 -9.71
CA ARG A 47 0.79 -1.84 -10.46
C ARG A 47 1.46 -2.81 -9.50
N GLY A 48 1.72 -4.00 -10.02
CA GLY A 48 2.40 -5.04 -9.29
C GLY A 48 1.45 -6.09 -8.74
N ASN A 49 1.81 -7.31 -9.02
CA ASN A 49 1.09 -8.50 -8.62
C ASN A 49 1.93 -9.35 -7.65
N ASP A 50 3.18 -8.94 -7.45
CA ASP A 50 4.14 -9.61 -6.60
C ASP A 50 4.68 -8.65 -5.55
N TYR A 51 4.93 -9.16 -4.37
CA TYR A 51 5.77 -8.48 -3.40
C TYR A 51 6.59 -9.50 -2.62
N GLY A 52 7.82 -9.15 -2.33
CA GLY A 52 8.73 -9.98 -1.55
C GLY A 52 8.58 -9.71 -0.06
N ALA A 53 8.64 -10.78 0.73
CA ALA A 53 8.65 -10.71 2.18
C ALA A 53 9.72 -11.63 2.76
N ILE A 54 10.12 -11.37 3.98
CA ILE A 54 11.06 -12.19 4.74
C ILE A 54 10.36 -12.66 6.02
N ASP A 55 10.47 -13.95 6.32
CA ASP A 55 9.90 -14.61 7.50
C ASP A 55 8.37 -14.55 7.59
N SER A 56 7.65 -14.58 6.47
CA SER A 56 6.22 -14.86 6.49
C SER A 56 5.94 -16.30 6.93
N LYS A 57 4.75 -16.58 7.47
CA LYS A 57 4.35 -17.94 7.88
C LYS A 57 4.50 -18.96 6.74
N MET A 58 4.08 -18.59 5.54
CA MET A 58 4.17 -19.45 4.36
C MET A 58 5.63 -19.74 3.99
N GLN A 59 6.50 -18.75 4.08
CA GLN A 59 7.93 -18.90 3.82
C GLN A 59 8.59 -19.82 4.85
N LEU A 60 8.20 -19.69 6.12
CA LEU A 60 8.71 -20.54 7.18
C LEU A 60 8.22 -22.01 7.05
N GLN A 61 6.98 -22.23 6.59
CA GLN A 61 6.43 -23.57 6.36
C GLN A 61 7.20 -24.37 5.30
N ILE A 62 7.70 -23.70 4.27
CA ILE A 62 8.53 -24.36 3.23
C ILE A 62 10.02 -24.28 3.54
N ASN A 63 10.40 -23.92 4.78
CA ASN A 63 11.79 -23.76 5.23
C ASN A 63 12.64 -22.82 4.39
N ASN A 64 12.01 -21.82 3.76
CA ASN A 64 12.71 -20.81 3.01
C ASN A 64 13.19 -19.69 3.95
N ARG A 65 14.48 -19.62 4.18
CA ARG A 65 15.11 -18.65 5.09
C ARG A 65 15.95 -17.66 4.29
N VAL A 66 15.85 -16.40 4.64
CA VAL A 66 16.64 -15.32 4.05
C VAL A 66 17.47 -14.65 5.15
N ASP A 67 18.75 -14.48 4.90
CA ASP A 67 19.59 -13.64 5.75
C ASP A 67 19.19 -12.17 5.55
N LYS A 68 18.54 -11.62 6.56
CA LYS A 68 18.05 -10.23 6.54
C LYS A 68 19.15 -9.21 6.34
N MET A 69 20.31 -9.43 6.98
CA MET A 69 21.42 -8.48 6.86
C MET A 69 22.04 -8.52 5.48
N ALA A 70 22.22 -9.71 4.90
CA ALA A 70 22.70 -9.84 3.54
C ALA A 70 21.73 -9.21 2.54
N ALA A 71 20.41 -9.40 2.73
CA ALA A 71 19.39 -8.76 1.88
C ALA A 71 19.44 -7.22 1.99
N VAL A 72 19.53 -6.67 3.20
CA VAL A 72 19.66 -5.23 3.42
C VAL A 72 20.92 -4.67 2.75
N GLN A 73 22.06 -5.35 2.93
CA GLN A 73 23.34 -4.93 2.33
C GLN A 73 23.26 -4.94 0.81
N GLU A 74 22.66 -5.97 0.21
CA GLU A 74 22.52 -6.06 -1.24
C GLU A 74 21.58 -4.98 -1.82
N ILE A 75 20.46 -4.70 -1.17
CA ILE A 75 19.57 -3.60 -1.58
C ILE A 75 20.29 -2.27 -1.49
N MET A 76 21.06 -2.04 -0.42
CA MET A 76 21.86 -0.82 -0.28
C MET A 76 22.95 -0.70 -1.34
N ARG A 77 23.64 -1.82 -1.63
CA ARG A 77 24.63 -1.89 -2.71
C ARG A 77 23.99 -1.59 -4.07
N TYR A 78 22.85 -2.20 -4.37
CA TYR A 78 22.15 -2.04 -5.63
C TYR A 78 21.72 -0.57 -5.89
N ASN A 79 21.30 0.13 -4.86
CA ASN A 79 20.94 1.56 -4.97
C ASN A 79 22.16 2.50 -4.77
N ALA A 80 23.39 1.98 -4.87
CA ALA A 80 24.62 2.73 -4.66
C ALA A 80 24.71 3.46 -3.30
N TYR A 81 24.11 2.86 -2.25
CA TYR A 81 24.05 3.41 -0.89
C TYR A 81 23.38 4.78 -0.78
N LYS A 82 22.54 5.15 -1.76
CA LYS A 82 21.81 6.43 -1.75
C LYS A 82 20.49 6.37 -0.98
N GLY A 83 19.99 5.16 -0.68
CA GLY A 83 18.77 4.97 0.09
C GLY A 83 18.99 5.10 1.60
N ASP A 84 17.90 5.31 2.34
CA ASP A 84 17.95 5.24 3.80
C ASP A 84 17.90 3.77 4.25
N GLN A 85 19.01 3.28 4.79
CA GLN A 85 19.13 1.90 5.28
C GLN A 85 18.10 1.58 6.36
N ARG A 86 17.63 2.56 7.14
CA ARG A 86 16.61 2.35 8.17
C ARG A 86 15.29 1.91 7.55
N VAL A 87 14.92 2.47 6.39
CA VAL A 87 13.71 2.09 5.64
C VAL A 87 13.85 0.66 5.09
N VAL A 88 15.00 0.34 4.51
CA VAL A 88 15.28 -1.02 4.02
C VAL A 88 15.25 -2.03 5.17
N ARG A 89 15.82 -1.68 6.32
CA ARG A 89 15.80 -2.51 7.52
C ARG A 89 14.39 -2.74 8.04
N LEU A 90 13.56 -1.69 8.05
CA LEU A 90 12.15 -1.79 8.45
C LEU A 90 11.40 -2.82 7.60
N TRP A 91 11.62 -2.80 6.27
CA TRP A 91 11.07 -3.82 5.38
C TRP A 91 11.58 -5.23 5.74
N ALA A 92 12.87 -5.41 5.91
CA ALA A 92 13.44 -6.72 6.22
C ALA A 92 12.92 -7.30 7.54
N ASP A 93 12.67 -6.44 8.53
CA ASP A 93 12.22 -6.86 9.86
C ASP A 93 10.70 -7.11 9.94
N HIS A 94 9.90 -6.47 9.11
CA HIS A 94 8.43 -6.46 9.25
C HIS A 94 7.66 -7.01 8.05
N SER A 95 8.28 -7.18 6.88
CA SER A 95 7.57 -7.59 5.65
C SER A 95 6.84 -8.91 5.78
N GLY A 96 7.37 -9.88 6.54
CA GLY A 96 6.70 -11.16 6.77
C GLY A 96 5.36 -11.01 7.50
N LYS A 97 5.32 -10.19 8.56
CA LYS A 97 4.09 -9.92 9.31
C LYS A 97 3.05 -9.18 8.44
N VAL A 98 3.50 -8.23 7.63
CA VAL A 98 2.63 -7.50 6.69
C VAL A 98 2.07 -8.45 5.63
N ALA A 99 2.91 -9.35 5.10
CA ALA A 99 2.48 -10.39 4.16
C ALA A 99 1.39 -11.28 4.78
N ASP A 100 1.60 -11.78 5.98
CA ASP A 100 0.64 -12.63 6.70
C ASP A 100 -0.70 -11.91 6.91
N TRP A 101 -0.65 -10.62 7.27
CA TRP A 101 -1.84 -9.80 7.46
C TRP A 101 -2.61 -9.59 6.14
N ILE A 102 -1.93 -9.27 5.03
CA ILE A 102 -2.54 -9.11 3.71
C ILE A 102 -3.15 -10.44 3.24
N MET A 103 -2.44 -11.56 3.41
CA MET A 103 -2.92 -12.88 2.99
C MET A 103 -4.19 -13.29 3.73
N ALA A 104 -4.25 -13.07 5.05
CA ALA A 104 -5.46 -13.35 5.84
C ALA A 104 -6.67 -12.54 5.36
N LYS A 105 -6.45 -11.28 4.93
CA LYS A 105 -7.51 -10.47 4.31
C LYS A 105 -7.91 -11.02 2.95
N ALA A 106 -6.96 -11.36 2.10
CA ALA A 106 -7.21 -11.89 0.77
C ALA A 106 -8.06 -13.17 0.81
N GLU A 107 -7.75 -14.08 1.69
CA GLU A 107 -8.50 -15.33 1.89
C GLU A 107 -9.97 -15.07 2.26
N LYS A 108 -10.24 -14.07 3.12
CA LYS A 108 -11.60 -13.66 3.48
C LYS A 108 -12.46 -13.30 2.27
N TYR A 109 -11.85 -12.75 1.22
CA TYR A 109 -12.55 -12.32 -0.01
C TYR A 109 -12.39 -13.30 -1.17
N GLY A 110 -11.99 -14.55 -0.89
CA GLY A 110 -11.84 -15.59 -1.89
C GLY A 110 -10.65 -15.40 -2.83
N CYS A 111 -9.73 -14.49 -2.50
CA CYS A 111 -8.50 -14.27 -3.22
C CYS A 111 -7.39 -15.10 -2.58
N LYS A 112 -7.12 -16.28 -3.12
CA LYS A 112 -6.16 -17.22 -2.53
C LYS A 112 -4.73 -16.76 -2.76
N PRO A 113 -3.93 -16.58 -1.70
CA PRO A 113 -2.51 -16.30 -1.84
C PRO A 113 -1.80 -17.51 -2.43
N LYS A 114 -0.88 -17.24 -3.36
CA LYS A 114 -0.03 -18.25 -3.98
C LYS A 114 1.43 -17.88 -3.78
N PRO A 115 2.20 -18.73 -3.11
CA PRO A 115 3.65 -18.52 -3.03
C PRO A 115 4.29 -18.80 -4.38
N VAL A 116 5.18 -17.93 -4.78
CA VAL A 116 6.07 -18.14 -5.93
C VAL A 116 7.47 -18.14 -5.38
N PRO A 117 8.09 -19.30 -5.15
CA PRO A 117 9.47 -19.37 -4.71
C PRO A 117 10.37 -18.67 -5.72
N ILE A 118 11.26 -17.83 -5.22
CA ILE A 118 12.32 -17.22 -6.01
C ILE A 118 13.63 -17.80 -5.51
N ASP A 119 14.33 -18.49 -6.39
CA ASP A 119 15.64 -19.01 -6.06
C ASP A 119 16.66 -17.89 -5.89
N GLU A 120 17.61 -18.09 -5.00
CA GLU A 120 18.74 -17.19 -4.85
C GLU A 120 19.62 -17.29 -6.09
N THR A 121 19.54 -16.29 -6.95
CA THR A 121 20.25 -16.26 -8.23
C THR A 121 20.97 -14.93 -8.43
N VAL A 122 22.09 -14.99 -9.11
CA VAL A 122 22.69 -13.79 -9.69
C VAL A 122 22.14 -13.64 -11.10
N THR A 123 21.50 -12.52 -11.38
CA THR A 123 20.97 -12.25 -12.73
C THR A 123 22.10 -12.26 -13.75
N PRO A 124 22.04 -13.10 -14.80
CA PRO A 124 23.11 -13.18 -15.80
C PRO A 124 23.47 -11.81 -16.39
N GLY A 125 24.75 -11.53 -16.51
CA GLY A 125 25.27 -10.25 -17.03
C GLY A 125 25.16 -9.05 -16.07
N THR A 126 24.77 -9.29 -14.82
CA THR A 126 24.70 -8.25 -13.77
C THR A 126 25.43 -8.71 -12.51
N THR A 127 25.66 -7.78 -11.59
CA THR A 127 26.16 -8.09 -10.24
C THR A 127 25.03 -8.11 -9.20
N VAL A 128 23.77 -8.14 -9.64
CA VAL A 128 22.60 -8.12 -8.76
C VAL A 128 22.37 -9.52 -8.23
N ARG A 129 22.36 -9.66 -6.91
CA ARG A 129 22.01 -10.89 -6.22
C ARG A 129 20.55 -10.88 -5.86
N GLY A 130 19.79 -11.86 -6.36
CA GLY A 130 18.44 -12.14 -5.89
C GLY A 130 18.48 -12.89 -4.57
N PHE A 131 17.52 -12.62 -3.70
CA PHE A 131 17.29 -13.41 -2.50
C PHE A 131 16.04 -14.24 -2.65
N ALA A 132 16.02 -15.40 -2.05
CA ALA A 132 14.86 -16.28 -2.00
C ALA A 132 13.75 -15.70 -1.11
N THR A 133 13.39 -14.45 -1.36
CA THR A 133 12.19 -13.83 -0.79
C THR A 133 10.98 -14.44 -1.48
N LEU A 134 10.04 -14.97 -0.72
CA LEU A 134 8.85 -15.53 -1.31
C LEU A 134 8.06 -14.41 -2.00
N SER A 135 7.87 -14.52 -3.30
CA SER A 135 6.94 -13.64 -4.01
C SER A 135 5.52 -14.13 -3.75
N PHE A 136 4.67 -13.20 -3.34
CA PHE A 136 3.24 -13.47 -3.13
C PHE A 136 2.44 -12.96 -4.30
N ARG A 137 1.61 -13.82 -4.83
CA ARG A 137 0.56 -13.49 -5.80
C ARG A 137 -0.78 -13.89 -5.22
N MET A 138 -1.83 -13.23 -5.68
CA MET A 138 -3.19 -13.69 -5.43
C MET A 138 -3.71 -14.43 -6.64
N ASP A 139 -4.16 -15.67 -6.49
CA ASP A 139 -4.77 -16.39 -7.62
C ASP A 139 -5.90 -15.57 -8.24
N PRO A 140 -6.05 -15.60 -9.57
CA PRO A 140 -7.12 -14.89 -10.24
C PRO A 140 -8.50 -15.26 -9.68
N SER A 141 -9.29 -14.24 -9.38
CA SER A 141 -10.66 -14.39 -8.91
C SER A 141 -11.60 -13.72 -9.90
N GLU A 142 -12.65 -14.41 -10.32
CA GLU A 142 -13.64 -13.90 -11.26
C GLU A 142 -14.33 -12.64 -10.72
N VAL A 143 -14.67 -12.62 -9.44
CA VAL A 143 -15.25 -11.43 -8.78
C VAL A 143 -14.29 -10.25 -8.83
N ALA A 144 -13.00 -10.48 -8.59
CA ALA A 144 -11.98 -9.44 -8.64
C ALA A 144 -11.75 -8.93 -10.06
N LEU A 145 -11.78 -9.81 -11.05
CA LEU A 145 -11.67 -9.43 -12.47
C LEU A 145 -12.83 -8.56 -12.92
N ASN A 146 -14.06 -8.88 -12.50
CA ASN A 146 -15.26 -8.10 -12.80
C ASN A 146 -15.26 -6.72 -12.13
N ASP A 147 -14.60 -6.58 -10.98
CA ASP A 147 -14.42 -5.29 -10.26
C ASP A 147 -13.27 -4.45 -10.85
N ALA A 148 -12.36 -5.04 -11.59
CA ALA A 148 -11.16 -4.38 -12.06
C ALA A 148 -11.37 -3.60 -13.37
N PRO A 149 -10.53 -2.57 -13.64
CA PRO A 149 -10.47 -1.93 -14.94
C PRO A 149 -10.20 -2.96 -16.04
N LYS A 150 -10.80 -2.75 -17.20
CA LYS A 150 -10.52 -3.58 -18.38
C LYS A 150 -9.02 -3.60 -18.69
N GLY A 151 -8.47 -4.80 -18.87
CA GLY A 151 -7.05 -4.99 -19.16
C GLY A 151 -6.14 -5.01 -17.91
N THR A 152 -6.73 -5.02 -16.71
CA THR A 152 -5.95 -5.25 -15.48
C THR A 152 -5.43 -6.68 -15.48
N ASP A 153 -4.18 -6.86 -15.09
CA ASP A 153 -3.57 -8.16 -14.85
C ASP A 153 -4.37 -8.93 -13.78
N PRO A 154 -4.72 -10.21 -14.01
CA PRO A 154 -5.60 -10.97 -13.13
C PRO A 154 -5.11 -11.11 -11.69
N TRP A 155 -3.80 -11.25 -11.49
CA TRP A 155 -3.20 -11.35 -10.16
C TRP A 155 -3.28 -10.01 -9.42
N THR A 156 -3.03 -8.91 -10.15
CA THR A 156 -3.19 -7.54 -9.65
C THR A 156 -4.65 -7.25 -9.31
N ALA A 157 -5.61 -7.73 -10.13
CA ALA A 157 -7.03 -7.56 -9.87
C ALA A 157 -7.44 -8.17 -8.53
N SER A 158 -6.99 -9.39 -8.24
CA SER A 158 -7.29 -10.08 -6.99
C SER A 158 -6.68 -9.38 -5.78
N MET A 159 -5.42 -8.96 -5.85
CA MET A 159 -4.78 -8.19 -4.76
C MET A 159 -5.51 -6.86 -4.52
N ARG A 160 -5.81 -6.14 -5.59
CA ARG A 160 -6.53 -4.87 -5.55
C ARG A 160 -7.90 -5.04 -4.90
N TYR A 161 -8.65 -6.06 -5.31
CA TYR A 161 -9.96 -6.37 -4.78
C TYR A 161 -9.91 -6.65 -3.28
N ALA A 162 -9.00 -7.54 -2.86
CA ALA A 162 -8.84 -7.90 -1.46
C ALA A 162 -8.53 -6.70 -0.56
N LEU A 163 -7.60 -5.84 -0.96
CA LEU A 163 -7.25 -4.65 -0.19
C LEU A 163 -8.38 -3.61 -0.16
N LYS A 164 -9.08 -3.42 -1.29
CA LYS A 164 -10.25 -2.53 -1.36
C LYS A 164 -11.36 -3.01 -0.45
N GLN A 165 -11.72 -4.29 -0.51
CA GLN A 165 -12.75 -4.85 0.36
C GLN A 165 -12.36 -4.80 1.83
N GLY A 166 -11.09 -5.04 2.13
CA GLY A 166 -10.56 -4.87 3.49
C GLY A 166 -10.73 -3.45 4.03
N CYS A 167 -10.50 -2.44 3.20
CA CYS A 167 -10.76 -1.04 3.56
C CYS A 167 -12.26 -0.79 3.83
N ILE A 168 -13.13 -1.29 2.95
CA ILE A 168 -14.60 -1.11 3.09
C ILE A 168 -15.09 -1.75 4.39
N ASP A 169 -14.69 -2.98 4.66
CA ASP A 169 -15.08 -3.71 5.88
C ASP A 169 -14.53 -3.08 7.17
N ALA A 170 -13.37 -2.44 7.09
CA ALA A 170 -12.80 -1.66 8.20
C ALA A 170 -13.46 -0.29 8.39
N GLY A 171 -14.41 0.09 7.51
CA GLY A 171 -15.12 1.37 7.60
C GLY A 171 -14.37 2.56 7.02
N VAL A 172 -13.40 2.35 6.14
CA VAL A 172 -12.71 3.43 5.43
C VAL A 172 -13.66 4.10 4.44
N ASP A 173 -13.81 5.42 4.53
CA ASP A 173 -14.52 6.24 3.53
C ASP A 173 -13.61 6.51 2.32
N ILE A 174 -13.77 5.70 1.26
CA ILE A 174 -12.98 5.85 0.03
C ILE A 174 -13.68 6.84 -0.90
N ARG A 175 -13.00 7.96 -1.17
CA ARG A 175 -13.50 9.02 -2.05
C ARG A 175 -12.72 9.07 -3.35
N TYR A 176 -13.42 8.80 -4.42
CA TYR A 176 -12.89 8.84 -5.80
C TYR A 176 -12.99 10.23 -6.42
N LYS A 177 -12.24 10.46 -7.50
CA LYS A 177 -12.17 11.75 -8.22
C LYS A 177 -11.81 12.92 -7.28
N MET A 178 -10.95 12.62 -6.31
CA MET A 178 -10.46 13.57 -5.30
C MET A 178 -8.93 13.76 -5.41
N PRO A 179 -8.43 14.32 -6.51
CA PRO A 179 -7.00 14.64 -6.61
C PRO A 179 -6.61 15.64 -5.53
N ALA A 180 -5.62 15.28 -4.72
CA ALA A 180 -5.02 16.18 -3.74
C ALA A 180 -4.22 17.26 -4.47
N VAL A 181 -4.54 18.53 -4.22
CA VAL A 181 -3.94 19.66 -4.93
C VAL A 181 -3.06 20.54 -4.02
N ARG A 182 -3.32 20.54 -2.73
CA ARG A 182 -2.53 21.33 -1.77
C ARG A 182 -2.60 20.75 -0.36
N LEU A 183 -1.46 20.70 0.30
CA LEU A 183 -1.37 20.44 1.74
C LEU A 183 -1.56 21.75 2.51
N VAL A 184 -2.28 21.69 3.61
CA VAL A 184 -2.48 22.80 4.53
C VAL A 184 -1.68 22.53 5.80
N ARG A 185 -0.84 23.52 6.18
CA ARG A 185 0.00 23.45 7.37
C ARG A 185 -0.41 24.51 8.38
N GLU A 186 -0.10 24.27 9.62
CA GLU A 186 -0.19 25.25 10.71
C GLU A 186 0.82 26.39 10.54
N ASN A 187 0.69 27.42 11.36
CA ASN A 187 1.67 28.49 11.52
C ASN A 187 2.14 29.11 10.18
N ASN A 188 1.20 29.63 9.39
CA ASN A 188 1.51 30.23 8.09
C ASN A 188 2.34 29.31 7.19
N ASN A 189 1.92 28.05 7.08
CA ASN A 189 2.52 27.04 6.22
C ASN A 189 3.92 26.53 6.63
N THR A 190 4.29 26.67 7.91
CA THR A 190 5.57 26.18 8.45
C THR A 190 5.44 25.00 9.42
N GLY A 191 4.27 24.85 10.06
CA GLY A 191 4.01 23.83 11.06
C GLY A 191 3.61 22.45 10.48
N ARG A 192 2.91 21.68 11.31
CA ARG A 192 2.38 20.35 10.95
C ARG A 192 1.40 20.44 9.80
N VAL A 193 1.37 19.42 8.94
CA VAL A 193 0.31 19.24 7.95
C VAL A 193 -0.95 18.74 8.66
N THR A 194 -2.03 19.52 8.59
CA THR A 194 -3.29 19.24 9.29
C THR A 194 -4.47 19.03 8.37
N ALA A 195 -4.35 19.44 7.11
CA ALA A 195 -5.41 19.22 6.13
C ALA A 195 -4.84 19.09 4.71
N VAL A 196 -5.69 18.60 3.82
CA VAL A 196 -5.45 18.57 2.38
C VAL A 196 -6.64 19.20 1.66
N ILE A 197 -6.36 19.95 0.61
CA ILE A 197 -7.37 20.41 -0.34
C ILE A 197 -7.37 19.43 -1.50
N ALA A 198 -8.52 18.87 -1.81
CA ALA A 198 -8.70 17.89 -2.88
C ALA A 198 -9.98 18.16 -3.66
N GLY A 199 -10.04 17.64 -4.89
CA GLY A 199 -11.17 17.82 -5.79
C GLY A 199 -10.78 18.48 -7.11
N GLU A 200 -11.78 18.76 -7.94
CA GLU A 200 -11.60 19.40 -9.23
C GLU A 200 -11.81 20.91 -9.11
N LYS A 201 -11.31 21.67 -10.10
CA LYS A 201 -11.45 23.12 -10.14
C LYS A 201 -12.92 23.55 -10.04
N GLY A 202 -13.23 24.46 -9.12
CA GLY A 202 -14.58 24.93 -8.83
C GLY A 202 -15.37 24.08 -7.82
N ALA A 203 -14.82 22.94 -7.38
CA ALA A 203 -15.46 22.03 -6.40
C ALA A 203 -14.48 21.49 -5.38
N TYR A 204 -13.52 22.30 -4.97
CA TYR A 204 -12.53 21.87 -3.96
C TYR A 204 -13.16 21.68 -2.59
N LYS A 205 -12.68 20.65 -1.88
CA LYS A 205 -13.01 20.38 -0.50
C LYS A 205 -11.76 20.37 0.36
N LYS A 206 -11.88 20.78 1.61
CA LYS A 206 -10.82 20.71 2.61
C LYS A 206 -11.05 19.49 3.50
N PHE A 207 -10.09 18.59 3.56
CA PHE A 207 -10.11 17.41 4.42
C PHE A 207 -9.15 17.62 5.57
N VAL A 208 -9.68 17.62 6.80
CA VAL A 208 -8.89 17.83 8.04
C VAL A 208 -8.64 16.49 8.70
N GLY A 209 -7.37 16.16 8.94
CA GLY A 209 -6.93 14.98 9.69
C GLY A 209 -6.51 15.36 11.11
N THR A 210 -7.35 15.06 12.11
CA THR A 210 -7.09 15.47 13.50
C THR A 210 -5.88 14.73 14.10
N LYS A 211 -5.66 13.48 13.69
CA LYS A 211 -4.51 12.67 14.12
C LYS A 211 -3.37 12.70 13.10
N GLY A 212 -3.66 12.78 11.79
CA GLY A 212 -2.62 12.83 10.77
C GLY A 212 -3.09 12.82 9.32
N ILE A 213 -2.13 13.11 8.45
CA ILE A 213 -2.24 12.99 6.99
C ILE A 213 -1.16 12.00 6.55
N ILE A 214 -1.53 10.98 5.77
CA ILE A 214 -0.62 9.99 5.17
C ILE A 214 -0.57 10.23 3.66
N LEU A 215 0.64 10.29 3.10
CA LEU A 215 0.94 10.51 1.68
C LEU A 215 1.48 9.24 1.03
#